data_a61c6d425af61564aa656271a25b6bca
#
_entry.id   a61c6d425af61564aa656271a25b6bca
#
_cell.length_a   1.000
_cell.length_b   1.000
_cell.length_c   1.000
_cell.angle_alpha   90.00
_cell.angle_beta   90.00
_cell.angle_gamma   90.00
#
_symmetry.space_group_name_H-M   'P 1'
#
loop_
_entity.id
_entity.type
_entity.pdbx_description
1 polymer ?
#
loop_
_entity_poly.entity_id
_entity_poly.type
_entity_poly.pdbx_seq_one_letter_code
_entity_poly.pdbx_strand_id
1 'polypeptide(L)'
;SDGDGLREYSFARRLSDVDTRNGSTNRDLYRFVLGLEGGLFNDKFVWDVSYNYGRTKETQTSNGQVNVLNFANALAAVRDVDDYNQNGDTTEIICADANARAQGCVPINLFGFGSISPEAAAYVRAEQTFDTRITQQQVQANLSGELIELPAGPLAIAVGAEYRKESS
;
A
#
# COMPACT_ATOMS: atom_id res chain seq x y z
N SER A 1 -10.82 5.42 35.77
CA SER A 1 -9.98 4.81 36.81
C SER A 1 -10.54 3.41 37.04
N ASP A 2 -9.68 2.42 36.86
CA ASP A 2 -9.97 0.99 37.04
C ASP A 2 -10.03 0.55 38.49
N GLY A 3 -9.84 1.48 39.43
CA GLY A 3 -9.94 1.26 40.88
C GLY A 3 -8.64 0.75 41.53
N ASP A 4 -7.54 0.68 40.78
CA ASP A 4 -6.21 0.25 41.29
C ASP A 4 -5.49 1.30 42.16
N GLY A 5 -6.08 2.49 42.32
CA GLY A 5 -5.53 3.62 43.05
C GLY A 5 -4.44 4.40 42.34
N LEU A 6 -4.09 4.01 41.10
CA LEU A 6 -3.12 4.70 40.26
C LEU A 6 -3.79 5.79 39.42
N ARG A 7 -3.03 6.82 39.08
CA ARG A 7 -3.49 7.85 38.16
C ARG A 7 -3.10 7.45 36.76
N GLU A 8 -4.11 7.33 35.92
CA GLU A 8 -3.90 7.15 34.49
C GLU A 8 -3.42 8.46 33.86
N TYR A 9 -2.34 8.39 33.09
CA TYR A 9 -1.82 9.50 32.31
C TYR A 9 -1.82 9.13 30.84
N SER A 10 -2.49 9.95 30.06
CA SER A 10 -2.42 9.87 28.61
C SER A 10 -1.35 10.85 28.10
N PHE A 11 -0.39 10.37 27.34
CA PHE A 11 0.57 11.22 26.69
C PHE A 11 0.74 10.81 25.22
N ALA A 12 1.14 11.77 24.38
CA ALA A 12 1.43 11.52 22.97
C ALA A 12 2.88 11.92 22.69
N ARG A 13 3.60 11.07 21.97
CA ARG A 13 4.97 11.30 21.55
C ARG A 13 5.14 10.97 20.06
N ARG A 14 5.93 11.77 19.36
CA ARG A 14 6.46 11.40 18.03
C ARG A 14 7.64 10.44 18.22
N LEU A 15 7.60 9.33 17.49
CA LEU A 15 8.64 8.30 17.54
C LEU A 15 9.75 8.57 16.49
N SER A 16 10.23 9.82 16.43
CA SER A 16 11.32 10.21 15.54
C SER A 16 12.64 9.52 15.82
N ASP A 17 12.82 9.01 17.05
CA ASP A 17 13.97 8.21 17.46
C ASP A 17 13.91 6.78 16.88
N VAL A 18 12.73 6.30 16.51
CA VAL A 18 12.57 4.96 15.90
C VAL A 18 12.91 5.04 14.42
N ASP A 19 12.28 5.98 13.71
CA ASP A 19 12.57 6.22 12.28
C ASP A 19 11.90 7.51 11.80
N THR A 20 12.38 8.03 10.67
CA THR A 20 11.75 9.15 9.98
C THR A 20 10.64 8.63 9.07
N ARG A 21 9.45 9.19 9.17
CA ARG A 21 8.36 8.88 8.25
C ARG A 21 8.71 9.38 6.85
N ASN A 22 8.91 8.44 5.95
CA ASN A 22 9.03 8.72 4.53
C ASN A 22 8.32 7.63 3.73
N GLY A 23 8.03 7.93 2.48
CA GLY A 23 7.45 6.98 1.55
C GLY A 23 8.06 7.16 0.18
N SER A 24 8.25 6.07 -0.52
CA SER A 24 8.59 6.06 -1.93
C SER A 24 7.54 5.31 -2.72
N THR A 25 7.24 5.81 -3.91
CA THR A 25 6.33 5.17 -4.85
C THR A 25 7.05 5.02 -6.17
N ASN A 26 7.17 3.77 -6.62
CA ASN A 26 7.64 3.45 -7.95
C ASN A 26 6.48 2.94 -8.79
N ARG A 27 6.27 3.52 -9.97
CA ARG A 27 5.16 3.19 -10.86
C ARG A 27 5.66 2.96 -12.27
N ASP A 28 5.45 1.75 -12.78
CA ASP A 28 5.70 1.38 -14.15
C ASP A 28 4.38 1.25 -14.92
N LEU A 29 4.29 1.86 -16.08
CA LEU A 29 3.13 1.79 -16.95
C LEU A 29 3.55 1.33 -18.34
N TYR A 30 2.90 0.27 -18.81
CA TYR A 30 3.03 -0.23 -20.18
C TYR A 30 1.70 -0.14 -20.86
N ARG A 31 1.70 0.40 -22.08
CA ARG A 31 0.50 0.49 -22.92
C ARG A 31 0.81 0.07 -24.34
N PHE A 32 -0.04 -0.78 -24.87
CA PHE A 32 -0.02 -1.21 -26.26
C PHE A 32 -1.37 -0.92 -26.89
N VAL A 33 -1.37 -0.33 -28.08
CA VAL A 33 -2.58 -0.02 -28.84
C VAL A 33 -2.38 -0.48 -30.28
N LEU A 34 -3.36 -1.21 -30.80
CA LEU A 34 -3.44 -1.61 -32.18
C LEU A 34 -4.81 -1.20 -32.73
N GLY A 35 -4.86 -0.59 -33.89
CA GLY A 35 -6.09 -0.21 -34.55
C GLY A 35 -6.05 -0.54 -36.03
N LEU A 36 -7.23 -0.86 -36.59
CA LEU A 36 -7.48 -1.02 -38.00
C LEU A 36 -8.69 -0.17 -38.35
N GLU A 37 -8.65 0.46 -39.51
CA GLU A 37 -9.74 1.25 -40.05
C GLU A 37 -9.90 0.99 -41.54
N GLY A 38 -11.07 1.22 -42.09
CA GLY A 38 -11.31 1.03 -43.50
C GLY A 38 -12.68 1.50 -43.96
N GLY A 39 -12.83 1.59 -45.27
CA GLY A 39 -14.09 1.90 -45.93
C GLY A 39 -14.80 0.64 -46.45
N LEU A 40 -16.11 0.69 -46.47
CA LEU A 40 -16.99 -0.32 -47.10
C LEU A 40 -17.91 0.36 -48.09
N PHE A 41 -18.25 -0.37 -49.19
CA PHE A 41 -19.17 0.10 -50.24
C PHE A 41 -18.77 1.45 -50.87
N ASN A 42 -17.51 1.54 -51.34
CA ASN A 42 -16.91 2.76 -51.89
C ASN A 42 -16.95 3.93 -50.89
N ASP A 43 -16.47 3.67 -49.68
CA ASP A 43 -16.38 4.61 -48.55
C ASP A 43 -17.73 5.17 -48.07
N LYS A 44 -18.84 4.55 -48.47
CA LYS A 44 -20.16 4.91 -47.93
C LYS A 44 -20.29 4.65 -46.45
N PHE A 45 -19.56 3.64 -45.95
CA PHE A 45 -19.40 3.34 -44.53
C PHE A 45 -17.93 3.31 -44.16
N VAL A 46 -17.62 3.88 -43.01
CA VAL A 46 -16.29 3.83 -42.40
C VAL A 46 -16.38 3.01 -41.14
N TRP A 47 -15.43 2.11 -40.97
CA TRP A 47 -15.32 1.29 -39.74
C TRP A 47 -13.95 1.41 -39.14
N ASP A 48 -13.87 1.30 -37.82
CA ASP A 48 -12.65 1.12 -37.09
C ASP A 48 -12.80 0.05 -36.01
N VAL A 49 -11.71 -0.64 -35.75
CA VAL A 49 -11.58 -1.60 -34.66
C VAL A 49 -10.27 -1.34 -33.98
N SER A 50 -10.28 -1.24 -32.66
CA SER A 50 -9.07 -1.05 -31.88
C SER A 50 -8.98 -2.01 -30.70
N TYR A 51 -7.75 -2.39 -30.38
CA TYR A 51 -7.39 -3.13 -29.19
C TYR A 51 -6.42 -2.31 -28.37
N ASN A 52 -6.70 -2.17 -27.09
CA ASN A 52 -5.86 -1.47 -26.12
C ASN A 52 -5.56 -2.40 -24.95
N TYR A 53 -4.28 -2.55 -24.64
CA TYR A 53 -3.77 -3.25 -23.47
C TYR A 53 -2.98 -2.28 -22.63
N GLY A 54 -3.34 -2.17 -21.36
CA GLY A 54 -2.63 -1.37 -20.37
C GLY A 54 -2.28 -2.20 -19.13
N ARG A 55 -1.10 -2.00 -18.59
CA ARG A 55 -0.69 -2.58 -17.31
C ARG A 55 0.07 -1.55 -16.50
N THR A 56 -0.38 -1.33 -15.28
CA THR A 56 0.31 -0.52 -14.27
C THR A 56 0.76 -1.44 -13.15
N LYS A 57 2.03 -1.33 -12.78
CA LYS A 57 2.59 -1.90 -11.54
C LYS A 57 3.04 -0.75 -10.67
N GLU A 58 2.58 -0.73 -9.43
CA GLU A 58 2.97 0.26 -8.44
C GLU A 58 3.48 -0.46 -7.19
N THR A 59 4.66 -0.08 -6.74
CA THR A 59 5.23 -0.50 -5.47
C THR A 59 5.36 0.73 -4.60
N GLN A 60 4.64 0.73 -3.49
CA GLN A 60 4.69 1.78 -2.48
C GLN A 60 5.36 1.24 -1.23
N THR A 61 6.44 1.86 -0.79
CA THR A 61 7.14 1.55 0.46
C THR A 61 6.94 2.70 1.43
N SER A 62 6.51 2.39 2.65
CA SER A 62 6.35 3.36 3.75
C SER A 62 7.23 2.96 4.93
N ASN A 63 8.14 3.84 5.31
CA ASN A 63 9.01 3.71 6.47
C ASN A 63 8.49 4.56 7.64
N GLY A 64 9.07 4.35 8.82
CA GLY A 64 8.69 5.07 10.04
C GLY A 64 7.36 4.61 10.63
N GLN A 65 6.93 3.41 10.30
CA GLN A 65 5.84 2.73 10.97
C GLN A 65 6.37 1.94 12.17
N VAL A 66 5.48 1.59 13.08
CA VAL A 66 5.80 0.72 14.21
C VAL A 66 4.95 -0.55 14.17
N ASN A 67 5.54 -1.68 14.48
CA ASN A 67 4.83 -2.91 14.75
C ASN A 67 4.13 -2.78 16.11
N VAL A 68 2.81 -2.73 16.10
CA VAL A 68 2.00 -2.48 17.31
C VAL A 68 2.19 -3.57 18.38
N LEU A 69 2.35 -4.84 17.95
CA LEU A 69 2.57 -5.95 18.88
C LEU A 69 3.96 -5.86 19.52
N ASN A 70 4.99 -5.64 18.70
CA ASN A 70 6.35 -5.45 19.23
C ASN A 70 6.44 -4.22 20.14
N PHE A 71 5.74 -3.15 19.80
CA PHE A 71 5.68 -1.95 20.60
C PHE A 71 5.00 -2.20 21.96
N ALA A 72 3.89 -2.95 21.97
CA ALA A 72 3.20 -3.33 23.20
C ALA A 72 4.10 -4.22 24.07
N ASN A 73 4.80 -5.19 23.49
CA ASN A 73 5.75 -6.05 24.20
C ASN A 73 6.93 -5.26 24.78
N ALA A 74 7.46 -4.30 24.03
CA ALA A 74 8.57 -3.45 24.47
C ALA A 74 8.17 -2.48 25.60
N LEU A 75 6.90 -2.06 25.65
CA LEU A 75 6.33 -1.26 26.74
C LEU A 75 6.09 -2.06 28.01
N ALA A 76 5.72 -3.33 27.88
CA ALA A 76 5.51 -4.23 29.01
C ALA A 76 6.86 -4.68 29.58
N ALA A 77 7.54 -3.77 30.28
CA ALA A 77 8.87 -3.97 30.84
C ALA A 77 8.81 -4.29 32.34
N VAL A 78 9.64 -5.24 32.77
CA VAL A 78 9.77 -5.68 34.14
C VAL A 78 11.25 -5.75 34.54
N ARG A 79 11.54 -5.74 35.86
CA ARG A 79 12.88 -6.00 36.34
C ARG A 79 13.19 -7.49 36.25
N ASP A 80 14.38 -7.85 35.81
CA ASP A 80 14.85 -9.25 35.70
C ASP A 80 15.30 -9.81 37.05
N VAL A 81 14.35 -9.98 37.98
CA VAL A 81 14.65 -10.48 39.33
C VAL A 81 15.06 -11.95 39.37
N ASP A 82 14.71 -12.69 38.32
CA ASP A 82 14.97 -14.14 38.24
C ASP A 82 16.18 -14.45 37.33
N ASP A 83 16.89 -13.42 36.84
CA ASP A 83 18.05 -13.57 35.93
C ASP A 83 17.75 -14.48 34.76
N TYR A 84 16.67 -14.18 34.01
CA TYR A 84 16.18 -14.99 32.87
C TYR A 84 17.21 -15.15 31.76
N ASN A 85 18.08 -14.14 31.59
CA ASN A 85 19.14 -14.16 30.59
C ASN A 85 20.45 -14.79 31.09
N GLN A 86 20.52 -15.17 32.39
CA GLN A 86 21.64 -15.84 33.06
C GLN A 86 22.96 -15.08 32.94
N ASN A 87 22.91 -13.75 32.99
CA ASN A 87 24.08 -12.89 32.93
C ASN A 87 24.58 -12.44 34.33
N GLY A 88 23.83 -12.79 35.41
CA GLY A 88 24.14 -12.47 36.78
C GLY A 88 23.66 -11.08 37.21
N ASP A 89 22.97 -10.32 36.39
CA ASP A 89 22.42 -8.98 36.68
C ASP A 89 20.90 -9.02 36.86
N THR A 90 20.44 -9.06 38.07
CA THR A 90 19.00 -9.03 38.42
C THR A 90 18.41 -7.62 38.49
N THR A 91 19.17 -6.59 38.13
CA THR A 91 18.72 -5.19 38.13
C THR A 91 18.27 -4.69 36.75
N GLU A 92 18.54 -5.46 35.71
CA GLU A 92 18.16 -5.14 34.34
C GLU A 92 16.64 -5.03 34.15
N ILE A 93 16.27 -4.26 33.14
CA ILE A 93 14.88 -4.16 32.69
C ILE A 93 14.73 -4.99 31.40
N ILE A 94 13.82 -5.95 31.44
CA ILE A 94 13.53 -6.86 30.33
C ILE A 94 12.05 -6.78 29.92
N CYS A 95 11.71 -7.27 28.74
CA CYS A 95 10.31 -7.43 28.33
C CYS A 95 9.63 -8.50 29.19
N ALA A 96 8.40 -8.27 29.62
CA ALA A 96 7.67 -9.19 30.50
C ALA A 96 7.37 -10.54 29.82
N ASP A 97 7.03 -10.53 28.52
CA ASP A 97 6.68 -11.73 27.77
C ASP A 97 7.92 -12.54 27.37
N ALA A 98 7.94 -13.83 27.75
CA ALA A 98 9.06 -14.73 27.47
C ALA A 98 9.22 -15.03 25.96
N ASN A 99 8.11 -15.12 25.21
CA ASN A 99 8.18 -15.38 23.78
C ASN A 99 8.70 -14.14 23.05
N ALA A 100 8.30 -12.95 23.51
CA ALA A 100 8.83 -11.70 22.98
C ALA A 100 10.34 -11.59 23.22
N ARG A 101 10.82 -11.97 24.43
CA ARG A 101 12.27 -12.02 24.72
C ARG A 101 13.01 -12.97 23.76
N ALA A 102 12.46 -14.17 23.53
CA ALA A 102 13.03 -15.13 22.59
C ALA A 102 13.08 -14.61 21.14
N GLN A 103 12.21 -13.65 20.79
CA GLN A 103 12.18 -12.96 19.51
C GLN A 103 13.00 -11.67 19.47
N GLY A 104 13.82 -11.42 20.47
CA GLY A 104 14.71 -10.27 20.55
C GLY A 104 14.05 -8.98 21.04
N CYS A 105 12.99 -9.08 21.87
CA CYS A 105 12.37 -7.91 22.48
C CYS A 105 13.37 -7.12 23.32
N VAL A 106 13.42 -5.82 23.08
CA VAL A 106 14.16 -4.84 23.88
C VAL A 106 13.18 -3.84 24.46
N PRO A 107 13.21 -3.61 25.79
CA PRO A 107 12.34 -2.64 26.43
C PRO A 107 12.52 -1.23 25.87
N ILE A 108 11.41 -0.52 25.67
CA ILE A 108 11.41 0.82 25.11
C ILE A 108 11.17 1.88 26.17
N ASN A 109 12.04 2.88 26.23
CA ASN A 109 11.86 4.04 27.09
C ASN A 109 11.25 5.21 26.31
N LEU A 110 10.03 5.59 26.65
CA LEU A 110 9.32 6.70 26.00
C LEU A 110 9.53 8.06 26.67
N PHE A 111 10.22 8.11 27.79
CA PHE A 111 10.40 9.34 28.56
C PHE A 111 11.74 10.02 28.21
N GLY A 112 11.66 11.25 27.74
CA GLY A 112 12.81 12.05 27.33
C GLY A 112 13.07 12.03 25.82
N PHE A 113 13.82 13.03 25.36
CA PHE A 113 14.23 13.13 23.95
C PHE A 113 15.44 12.21 23.71
N GLY A 114 15.42 11.45 22.60
CA GLY A 114 16.51 10.52 22.27
C GLY A 114 16.63 9.35 23.25
N SER A 115 15.57 9.01 23.97
CA SER A 115 15.60 8.00 25.04
C SER A 115 15.37 6.57 24.52
N ILE A 116 14.97 6.40 23.28
CA ILE A 116 14.77 5.07 22.66
C ILE A 116 16.11 4.58 22.16
N SER A 117 16.55 3.43 22.66
CA SER A 117 17.82 2.84 22.21
C SER A 117 17.72 2.37 20.75
N PRO A 118 18.84 2.29 20.00
CA PRO A 118 18.84 1.78 18.62
C PRO A 118 18.28 0.36 18.51
N GLU A 119 18.52 -0.48 19.51
CA GLU A 119 18.05 -1.88 19.56
C GLU A 119 16.53 -1.92 19.76
N ALA A 120 16.00 -1.12 20.70
CA ALA A 120 14.56 -0.99 20.91
C ALA A 120 13.87 -0.40 19.68
N ALA A 121 14.47 0.60 19.04
CA ALA A 121 13.99 1.16 17.79
C ALA A 121 13.95 0.12 16.66
N ALA A 122 14.99 -0.70 16.53
CA ALA A 122 15.05 -1.77 15.53
C ALA A 122 13.97 -2.85 15.77
N TYR A 123 13.73 -3.21 17.03
CA TYR A 123 12.72 -4.21 17.40
C TYR A 123 11.29 -3.74 17.08
N VAL A 124 10.98 -2.47 17.29
CA VAL A 124 9.63 -1.94 17.05
C VAL A 124 9.41 -1.39 15.67
N ARG A 125 10.46 -1.16 14.88
CA ARG A 125 10.36 -0.62 13.52
C ARG A 125 9.60 -1.57 12.62
N ALA A 126 8.73 -1.02 11.79
CA ALA A 126 8.06 -1.75 10.71
C ALA A 126 8.22 -0.99 9.40
N GLU A 127 8.52 -1.74 8.36
CA GLU A 127 8.46 -1.28 6.98
C GLU A 127 7.24 -1.91 6.33
N GLN A 128 6.45 -1.10 5.65
CA GLN A 128 5.29 -1.56 4.93
C GLN A 128 5.51 -1.38 3.42
N THR A 129 5.44 -2.48 2.69
CA THR A 129 5.46 -2.47 1.24
C THR A 129 4.10 -2.90 0.70
N PHE A 130 3.57 -2.12 -0.21
CA PHE A 130 2.30 -2.38 -0.87
C PHE A 130 2.52 -2.45 -2.37
N ASP A 131 2.25 -3.63 -2.96
CA ASP A 131 2.34 -3.86 -4.40
C ASP A 131 0.94 -3.90 -5.01
N THR A 132 0.70 -3.02 -5.95
CA THR A 132 -0.54 -2.97 -6.73
C THR A 132 -0.25 -3.26 -8.18
N ARG A 133 -1.10 -4.08 -8.80
CA ARG A 133 -1.04 -4.34 -10.23
C ARG A 133 -2.44 -4.17 -10.83
N ILE A 134 -2.54 -3.28 -11.80
CA ILE A 134 -3.78 -3.04 -12.54
C ILE A 134 -3.53 -3.42 -14.00
N THR A 135 -4.43 -4.20 -14.57
CA THR A 135 -4.39 -4.59 -15.97
C THR A 135 -5.72 -4.24 -16.61
N GLN A 136 -5.67 -3.60 -17.78
CA GLN A 136 -6.84 -3.23 -18.57
C GLN A 136 -6.70 -3.81 -19.98
N GLN A 137 -7.76 -4.41 -20.47
CA GLN A 137 -7.92 -4.85 -21.86
C GLN A 137 -9.21 -4.26 -22.40
N GLN A 138 -9.14 -3.67 -23.58
CA GLN A 138 -10.28 -3.03 -24.20
C GLN A 138 -10.27 -3.35 -25.70
N VAL A 139 -11.41 -3.76 -26.21
CA VAL A 139 -11.69 -3.88 -27.64
C VAL A 139 -12.82 -2.92 -27.95
N GLN A 140 -12.66 -2.13 -28.98
CA GLN A 140 -13.66 -1.18 -29.44
C GLN A 140 -13.83 -1.35 -30.93
N ALA A 141 -15.07 -1.28 -31.39
CA ALA A 141 -15.43 -1.31 -32.79
C ALA A 141 -16.49 -0.25 -33.08
N ASN A 142 -16.31 0.51 -34.15
CA ASN A 142 -17.22 1.55 -34.57
C ASN A 142 -17.53 1.37 -36.06
N LEU A 143 -18.74 1.73 -36.46
CA LEU A 143 -19.20 1.80 -37.85
C LEU A 143 -20.06 3.05 -37.99
N SER A 144 -19.77 3.87 -39.00
CA SER A 144 -20.57 5.04 -39.33
C SER A 144 -20.71 5.16 -40.86
N GLY A 145 -21.81 5.72 -41.29
CA GLY A 145 -22.03 5.94 -42.71
C GLY A 145 -23.42 6.45 -43.05
N GLU A 146 -23.64 6.69 -44.33
CA GLU A 146 -24.91 7.16 -44.88
C GLU A 146 -25.76 5.98 -45.37
N LEU A 147 -26.99 5.90 -44.87
CA LEU A 147 -27.93 4.85 -45.26
C LEU A 147 -28.67 5.17 -46.55
N ILE A 148 -29.38 6.29 -46.57
CA ILE A 148 -30.21 6.74 -47.69
C ILE A 148 -30.18 8.26 -47.77
N GLU A 149 -30.35 8.75 -48.99
CA GLU A 149 -30.51 10.18 -49.26
C GLU A 149 -31.99 10.56 -49.20
N LEU A 150 -32.34 11.53 -48.36
CA LEU A 150 -33.68 12.06 -48.20
C LEU A 150 -33.77 13.45 -48.87
N PRO A 151 -34.96 13.95 -49.22
CA PRO A 151 -35.13 15.30 -49.79
C PRO A 151 -34.55 16.42 -48.90
N ALA A 152 -34.39 16.18 -47.61
CA ALA A 152 -33.86 17.14 -46.62
C ALA A 152 -32.37 16.93 -46.32
N GLY A 153 -31.68 15.93 -46.91
CA GLY A 153 -30.29 15.58 -46.69
C GLY A 153 -30.10 14.09 -46.36
N PRO A 154 -28.84 13.59 -46.32
CA PRO A 154 -28.56 12.19 -46.05
C PRO A 154 -28.96 11.74 -44.65
N LEU A 155 -29.54 10.56 -44.55
CA LEU A 155 -29.75 9.88 -43.29
C LEU A 155 -28.49 9.07 -42.95
N ALA A 156 -27.76 9.46 -41.91
CA ALA A 156 -26.55 8.77 -41.43
C ALA A 156 -26.82 7.94 -40.20
N ILE A 157 -26.02 6.89 -40.01
CA ILE A 157 -26.00 6.05 -38.82
C ILE A 157 -24.59 5.98 -38.28
N ALA A 158 -24.47 5.92 -36.93
CA ALA A 158 -23.25 5.60 -36.22
C ALA A 158 -23.57 4.58 -35.12
N VAL A 159 -22.85 3.47 -35.12
CA VAL A 159 -22.96 2.41 -34.10
C VAL A 159 -21.58 2.06 -33.58
N GLY A 160 -21.48 1.78 -32.31
CA GLY A 160 -20.23 1.37 -31.66
C GLY A 160 -20.47 0.32 -30.60
N ALA A 161 -19.48 -0.51 -30.38
CA ALA A 161 -19.44 -1.49 -29.34
C ALA A 161 -18.08 -1.44 -28.64
N GLU A 162 -18.10 -1.56 -27.32
CA GLU A 162 -16.89 -1.64 -26.49
C GLU A 162 -17.00 -2.83 -25.54
N TYR A 163 -15.91 -3.58 -25.44
CA TYR A 163 -15.70 -4.57 -24.38
C TYR A 163 -14.47 -4.18 -23.60
N ARG A 164 -14.62 -4.06 -22.26
CA ARG A 164 -13.53 -3.72 -21.33
C ARG A 164 -13.46 -4.75 -20.22
N LYS A 165 -12.25 -5.19 -19.94
CA LYS A 165 -11.92 -6.02 -18.77
C LYS A 165 -10.82 -5.37 -17.98
N GLU A 166 -11.07 -5.19 -16.69
CA GLU A 166 -10.10 -4.65 -15.72
C GLU A 166 -9.87 -5.68 -14.62
N SER A 167 -8.64 -5.73 -14.11
CA SER A 167 -8.25 -6.55 -12.96
C SER A 167 -7.23 -5.81 -12.11
N SER A 168 -7.37 -5.94 -10.80
CA SER A 168 -6.48 -5.40 -9.78
C SER A 168 -6.10 -6.51 -8.80
#